data_44c5b37119604a8749970f08e94d2eb4
#
_entry.id   44c5b37119604a8749970f08e94d2eb4
#
_cell.length_a   1.000
_cell.length_b   1.000
_cell.length_c   1.000
_cell.angle_alpha   90.00
_cell.angle_beta   90.00
_cell.angle_gamma   90.00
#
_symmetry.space_group_name_H-M   'P 1'
#
loop_
_entity.id
_entity.type
_entity.pdbx_description
1 polymer ?
#
loop_
_entity_poly.entity_id
_entity_poly.type
_entity_poly.pdbx_seq_one_letter_code
_entity_poly.pdbx_strand_id
1 'polypeptide(L)'
;MVCGCLFCGGIFAQHTWFNDKDLTLTGAYYYPEHWDESQWERDLKQMHELGFEFTHFAEFAWAQLEPQEGVYDFSWLDRAVALAAKYDLKVVMCTSTATPPVWLSRKYPEILLKSEDGTVQDHGARQHASFASPVYRKLAYRMIEELARHYGNDSRIIGWQLDNEPAVQFDYNQAAEEAFREFLKEKYHYNIQELNAAWGTAFWSEVYSRFEEITLPKTAQMFMNHHQILDYRRFAAKQTNDFLNEQCRLIKKYAKNQWVTTNYIPDYDKGHIGGSKDLDFVSYTRYMAVSYTHLRA
;
A
#
# COMPACT_ATOMS: atom_id res chain seq x y z
N MET A 1 31.76 28.84 36.18
CA MET A 1 30.39 28.29 36.36
C MET A 1 30.01 27.62 35.04
N VAL A 2 30.24 26.32 34.91
CA VAL A 2 30.01 25.55 33.68
C VAL A 2 28.63 24.90 33.80
N CYS A 3 27.68 25.33 32.97
CA CYS A 3 26.33 24.78 32.91
C CYS A 3 26.34 23.54 32.04
N GLY A 4 26.29 22.38 32.64
CA GLY A 4 26.19 21.09 31.93
C GLY A 4 24.73 20.84 31.49
N CYS A 5 24.47 20.92 30.21
CA CYS A 5 23.22 20.38 29.63
C CYS A 5 23.25 18.85 29.65
N LEU A 6 22.52 18.27 30.57
CA LEU A 6 22.15 16.84 30.53
C LEU A 6 21.17 16.63 29.37
N PHE A 7 21.66 16.08 28.28
CA PHE A 7 20.80 15.46 27.26
C PHE A 7 20.23 14.15 27.85
N CYS A 8 19.00 14.20 28.32
CA CYS A 8 18.19 13.01 28.47
C CYS A 8 17.84 12.47 27.09
N GLY A 9 18.73 11.69 26.50
CA GLY A 9 18.43 10.85 25.38
C GLY A 9 17.47 9.74 25.86
N GLY A 10 16.19 9.88 25.56
CA GLY A 10 15.27 8.77 25.70
C GLY A 10 15.76 7.62 24.82
N ILE A 11 16.22 6.54 25.43
CA ILE A 11 16.46 5.29 24.75
C ILE A 11 15.07 4.76 24.40
N PHE A 12 14.58 5.10 23.18
CA PHE A 12 13.51 4.33 22.60
C PHE A 12 14.09 2.92 22.39
N ALA A 13 13.60 1.96 23.13
CA ALA A 13 13.90 0.55 22.88
C ALA A 13 13.46 0.29 21.43
N GLN A 14 14.42 0.18 20.53
CA GLN A 14 14.17 -0.17 19.15
C GLN A 14 13.67 -1.61 19.19
N HIS A 15 12.40 -1.81 18.87
CA HIS A 15 11.80 -3.13 18.86
C HIS A 15 12.49 -3.93 17.75
N THR A 16 13.36 -4.86 18.14
CA THR A 16 14.01 -5.77 17.20
C THR A 16 13.01 -6.88 16.85
N TRP A 17 12.38 -6.78 15.71
CA TRP A 17 11.42 -7.76 15.19
C TRP A 17 12.08 -9.11 14.86
N PHE A 18 13.37 -9.08 14.56
CA PHE A 18 14.18 -10.23 14.23
C PHE A 18 15.31 -10.33 15.22
N ASN A 19 15.59 -11.53 15.70
CA ASN A 19 16.73 -11.76 16.58
C ASN A 19 18.00 -11.97 15.72
N ASP A 20 19.19 -11.79 16.27
CA ASP A 20 20.46 -11.90 15.54
C ASP A 20 20.69 -13.27 14.87
N LYS A 21 19.95 -14.30 15.29
CA LYS A 21 19.99 -15.65 14.72
C LYS A 21 19.08 -15.83 13.52
N ASP A 22 18.12 -14.92 13.32
CA ASP A 22 17.08 -15.00 12.30
C ASP A 22 17.38 -14.09 11.09
N LEU A 23 18.66 -13.76 10.84
CA LEU A 23 19.09 -12.87 9.76
C LEU A 23 18.81 -13.39 8.34
N THR A 24 18.45 -14.66 8.19
CA THR A 24 18.22 -15.32 6.90
C THR A 24 16.96 -16.17 6.93
N LEU A 25 15.83 -15.58 7.37
CA LEU A 25 14.55 -16.28 7.26
C LEU A 25 14.19 -16.45 5.77
N THR A 26 13.83 -17.68 5.40
CA THR A 26 13.38 -18.02 4.04
C THR A 26 11.92 -18.41 4.03
N GLY A 27 11.19 -17.90 3.03
CA GLY A 27 9.78 -18.18 2.85
C GLY A 27 9.37 -18.14 1.40
N ALA A 28 8.13 -18.54 1.13
CA ALA A 28 7.54 -18.44 -0.19
C ALA A 28 6.11 -17.92 -0.10
N TYR A 29 5.68 -17.22 -1.16
CA TYR A 29 4.27 -16.90 -1.32
C TYR A 29 3.48 -18.17 -1.65
N TYR A 30 2.34 -18.33 -1.03
CA TYR A 30 1.38 -19.38 -1.34
C TYR A 30 -0.03 -18.78 -1.36
N TYR A 31 -0.82 -19.18 -2.32
CA TYR A 31 -2.15 -18.65 -2.57
C TYR A 31 -3.19 -19.77 -2.39
N PRO A 32 -3.60 -20.09 -1.14
CA PRO A 32 -4.54 -21.17 -0.88
C PRO A 32 -5.83 -21.03 -1.69
N GLU A 33 -6.28 -19.80 -1.90
CA GLU A 33 -7.47 -19.46 -2.69
C GLU A 33 -7.40 -19.84 -4.18
N HIS A 34 -6.19 -20.16 -4.70
CA HIS A 34 -5.97 -20.57 -6.09
C HIS A 34 -5.94 -22.09 -6.28
N TRP A 35 -5.84 -22.85 -5.19
CA TRP A 35 -5.65 -24.29 -5.23
C TRP A 35 -6.79 -25.02 -4.55
N ASP A 36 -7.07 -26.26 -5.00
CA ASP A 36 -7.99 -27.16 -4.28
C ASP A 36 -7.45 -27.43 -2.87
N GLU A 37 -8.33 -27.37 -1.86
CA GLU A 37 -7.94 -27.52 -0.46
C GLU A 37 -7.21 -28.85 -0.19
N SER A 38 -7.52 -29.91 -0.95
CA SER A 38 -6.84 -31.21 -0.86
C SER A 38 -5.35 -31.17 -1.20
N GLN A 39 -4.87 -30.11 -1.85
CA GLN A 39 -3.47 -29.93 -2.23
C GLN A 39 -2.66 -29.16 -1.18
N TRP A 40 -3.32 -28.37 -0.34
CA TRP A 40 -2.65 -27.47 0.60
C TRP A 40 -1.69 -28.20 1.55
N GLU A 41 -2.12 -29.36 2.07
CA GLU A 41 -1.30 -30.13 3.00
C GLU A 41 0.00 -30.61 2.35
N ARG A 42 -0.09 -31.14 1.13
CA ARG A 42 1.09 -31.56 0.36
C ARG A 42 2.06 -30.39 0.16
N ASP A 43 1.54 -29.23 -0.25
CA ASP A 43 2.35 -28.09 -0.65
C ASP A 43 3.04 -27.45 0.57
N LEU A 44 2.29 -27.23 1.65
CA LEU A 44 2.84 -26.67 2.89
C LEU A 44 3.84 -27.62 3.56
N LYS A 45 3.58 -28.95 3.51
CA LYS A 45 4.55 -29.93 3.95
C LYS A 45 5.84 -29.89 3.15
N GLN A 46 5.76 -29.76 1.82
CA GLN A 46 6.94 -29.65 0.97
C GLN A 46 7.71 -28.34 1.24
N MET A 47 7.03 -27.25 1.50
CA MET A 47 7.70 -25.99 1.91
C MET A 47 8.52 -26.18 3.17
N HIS A 48 7.97 -26.83 4.20
CA HIS A 48 8.69 -27.15 5.43
C HIS A 48 9.89 -28.08 5.16
N GLU A 49 9.70 -29.15 4.38
CA GLU A 49 10.78 -30.10 4.03
C GLU A 49 11.92 -29.46 3.23
N LEU A 50 11.64 -28.38 2.48
CA LEU A 50 12.62 -27.55 1.77
C LEU A 50 13.31 -26.51 2.69
N GLY A 51 12.94 -26.43 3.96
CA GLY A 51 13.53 -25.53 4.95
C GLY A 51 12.94 -24.13 4.93
N PHE A 52 11.74 -23.90 4.34
CA PHE A 52 11.03 -22.63 4.51
C PHE A 52 10.51 -22.50 5.94
N GLU A 53 10.54 -21.27 6.45
CA GLU A 53 10.18 -20.95 7.84
C GLU A 53 8.86 -20.14 7.90
N PHE A 54 8.49 -19.50 6.77
CA PHE A 54 7.24 -18.75 6.68
C PHE A 54 6.63 -18.77 5.26
N THR A 55 5.38 -18.40 5.19
CA THR A 55 4.63 -18.21 3.93
C THR A 55 3.80 -16.93 3.98
N HIS A 56 3.40 -16.41 2.82
CA HIS A 56 2.48 -15.29 2.69
C HIS A 56 1.10 -15.79 2.28
N PHE A 57 0.03 -15.30 2.93
CA PHE A 57 -1.35 -15.63 2.59
C PHE A 57 -2.17 -14.36 2.31
N ALA A 58 -3.21 -14.53 1.50
CA ALA A 58 -4.26 -13.55 1.24
C ALA A 58 -3.82 -12.30 0.47
N GLU A 59 -2.71 -12.34 -0.32
CA GLU A 59 -2.24 -11.16 -1.06
C GLU A 59 -3.28 -10.63 -2.06
N PHE A 60 -4.06 -11.52 -2.68
CA PHE A 60 -5.06 -11.18 -3.70
C PHE A 60 -6.46 -11.74 -3.41
N ALA A 61 -6.77 -11.99 -2.16
CA ALA A 61 -7.93 -12.78 -1.75
C ALA A 61 -9.15 -11.97 -1.31
N TRP A 62 -9.22 -10.64 -1.57
CA TRP A 62 -10.32 -9.82 -1.04
C TRP A 62 -11.71 -10.38 -1.42
N ALA A 63 -11.89 -10.89 -2.64
CA ALA A 63 -13.17 -11.46 -3.06
C ALA A 63 -13.57 -12.71 -2.26
N GLN A 64 -12.61 -13.49 -1.75
CA GLN A 64 -12.86 -14.64 -0.88
C GLN A 64 -13.02 -14.24 0.58
N LEU A 65 -12.31 -13.19 1.03
CA LEU A 65 -12.42 -12.66 2.39
C LEU A 65 -13.73 -11.90 2.62
N GLU A 66 -14.22 -11.19 1.61
CA GLU A 66 -15.47 -10.43 1.62
C GLU A 66 -16.25 -10.71 0.31
N PRO A 67 -16.91 -11.86 0.17
CA PRO A 67 -17.61 -12.25 -1.05
C PRO A 67 -18.78 -11.33 -1.41
N GLN A 68 -19.32 -10.63 -0.44
CA GLN A 68 -20.33 -9.57 -0.58
C GLN A 68 -20.01 -8.46 0.39
N GLU A 69 -20.41 -7.23 0.06
CA GLU A 69 -20.16 -6.08 0.92
C GLU A 69 -20.64 -6.31 2.36
N GLY A 70 -19.69 -6.28 3.31
CA GLY A 70 -19.95 -6.45 4.74
C GLY A 70 -20.17 -7.89 5.18
N VAL A 71 -20.02 -8.87 4.28
CA VAL A 71 -20.10 -10.30 4.61
C VAL A 71 -18.70 -10.90 4.51
N TYR A 72 -18.14 -11.27 5.66
CA TYR A 72 -16.78 -11.79 5.77
C TYR A 72 -16.77 -13.30 5.97
N ASP A 73 -15.86 -13.98 5.25
CA ASP A 73 -15.58 -15.42 5.43
C ASP A 73 -14.08 -15.66 5.55
N PHE A 74 -13.62 -15.85 6.77
CA PHE A 74 -12.23 -16.21 7.07
C PHE A 74 -12.06 -17.72 7.31
N SER A 75 -13.09 -18.52 7.22
CA SER A 75 -13.07 -19.94 7.58
C SER A 75 -12.07 -20.76 6.77
N TRP A 76 -11.95 -20.50 5.48
CA TRP A 76 -10.97 -21.14 4.60
C TRP A 76 -9.54 -20.72 4.98
N LEU A 77 -9.32 -19.43 5.30
CA LEU A 77 -8.02 -18.90 5.67
C LEU A 77 -7.58 -19.40 7.06
N ASP A 78 -8.54 -19.56 8.00
CA ASP A 78 -8.29 -20.20 9.30
C ASP A 78 -7.74 -21.62 9.15
N ARG A 79 -8.31 -22.41 8.20
CA ARG A 79 -7.82 -23.76 7.89
C ARG A 79 -6.42 -23.72 7.28
N ALA A 80 -6.15 -22.79 6.35
CA ALA A 80 -4.84 -22.63 5.75
C ALA A 80 -3.77 -22.22 6.79
N VAL A 81 -4.10 -21.28 7.69
CA VAL A 81 -3.21 -20.85 8.79
C VAL A 81 -2.94 -22.00 9.77
N ALA A 82 -3.99 -22.78 10.12
CA ALA A 82 -3.82 -23.94 10.98
C ALA A 82 -2.92 -25.00 10.33
N LEU A 83 -3.06 -25.19 9.04
CA LEU A 83 -2.26 -26.16 8.30
C LEU A 83 -0.81 -25.71 8.14
N ALA A 84 -0.55 -24.44 7.88
CA ALA A 84 0.80 -23.88 7.88
C ALA A 84 1.49 -24.11 9.25
N ALA A 85 0.79 -23.82 10.35
CA ALA A 85 1.31 -24.03 11.70
C ALA A 85 1.55 -25.51 12.02
N LYS A 86 0.79 -26.45 11.47
CA LYS A 86 1.01 -27.90 11.57
C LYS A 86 2.40 -28.30 11.05
N TYR A 87 2.90 -27.58 10.06
CA TYR A 87 4.21 -27.79 9.44
C TYR A 87 5.24 -26.72 9.85
N ASP A 88 5.09 -26.12 11.03
CA ASP A 88 6.00 -25.14 11.62
C ASP A 88 6.25 -23.88 10.75
N LEU A 89 5.39 -23.62 9.76
CA LEU A 89 5.44 -22.42 8.95
C LEU A 89 4.71 -21.27 9.67
N LYS A 90 5.39 -20.15 9.82
CA LYS A 90 4.76 -18.88 10.22
C LYS A 90 4.07 -18.23 9.03
N VAL A 91 3.12 -17.36 9.31
CA VAL A 91 2.36 -16.68 8.24
C VAL A 91 2.61 -15.18 8.28
N VAL A 92 2.89 -14.61 7.12
CA VAL A 92 2.77 -13.17 6.84
C VAL A 92 1.41 -12.94 6.20
N MET A 93 0.55 -12.17 6.86
CA MET A 93 -0.79 -11.86 6.37
C MET A 93 -0.75 -10.66 5.43
N CYS A 94 -1.43 -10.75 4.28
CA CYS A 94 -1.48 -9.65 3.31
C CYS A 94 -2.85 -8.97 3.33
N THR A 95 -2.90 -7.65 3.04
CA THR A 95 -4.15 -6.88 3.13
C THR A 95 -5.03 -6.92 1.88
N SER A 96 -4.67 -7.62 0.84
CA SER A 96 -5.44 -7.84 -0.40
C SER A 96 -5.94 -6.57 -1.11
N THR A 97 -5.52 -5.37 -0.70
CA THR A 97 -6.06 -4.11 -1.24
C THR A 97 -5.69 -3.86 -2.70
N ALA A 98 -4.65 -4.51 -3.20
CA ALA A 98 -4.27 -4.42 -4.61
C ALA A 98 -5.34 -5.00 -5.56
N THR A 99 -6.21 -5.89 -5.07
CA THR A 99 -7.23 -6.58 -5.89
C THR A 99 -8.64 -6.41 -5.33
N PRO A 100 -9.24 -5.22 -5.46
CA PRO A 100 -10.63 -5.00 -5.04
C PRO A 100 -11.58 -5.97 -5.75
N PRO A 101 -12.61 -6.50 -5.06
CA PRO A 101 -13.53 -7.47 -5.65
C PRO A 101 -14.45 -6.86 -6.71
N VAL A 102 -15.00 -7.69 -7.59
CA VAL A 102 -15.90 -7.26 -8.68
C VAL A 102 -17.10 -6.48 -8.16
N TRP A 103 -17.70 -6.92 -7.04
CA TRP A 103 -18.86 -6.25 -6.47
C TRP A 103 -18.55 -4.80 -6.10
N LEU A 104 -17.32 -4.50 -5.66
CA LEU A 104 -16.90 -3.18 -5.25
C LEU A 104 -16.79 -2.25 -6.47
N SER A 105 -16.05 -2.64 -7.50
CA SER A 105 -15.88 -1.85 -8.72
C SER A 105 -17.17 -1.67 -9.53
N ARG A 106 -18.11 -2.64 -9.47
CA ARG A 106 -19.40 -2.54 -10.17
C ARG A 106 -20.42 -1.73 -9.40
N LYS A 107 -20.41 -1.78 -8.07
CA LYS A 107 -21.32 -0.98 -7.25
C LYS A 107 -20.86 0.48 -7.11
N TYR A 108 -19.55 0.71 -7.13
CA TYR A 108 -18.92 2.02 -6.93
C TYR A 108 -17.92 2.32 -8.06
N PRO A 109 -18.37 2.50 -9.32
CA PRO A 109 -17.46 2.68 -10.46
C PRO A 109 -16.59 3.94 -10.36
N GLU A 110 -16.98 4.90 -9.54
CA GLU A 110 -16.21 6.12 -9.25
C GLU A 110 -14.87 5.86 -8.52
N ILE A 111 -14.67 4.66 -8.00
CA ILE A 111 -13.38 4.27 -7.38
C ILE A 111 -12.31 4.00 -8.42
N LEU A 112 -12.67 3.76 -9.68
CA LEU A 112 -11.73 3.31 -10.70
C LEU A 112 -10.75 4.42 -11.09
N LEU A 113 -9.49 4.02 -11.27
CA LEU A 113 -8.45 4.90 -11.80
C LEU A 113 -8.83 5.41 -13.19
N LYS A 114 -8.47 6.63 -13.46
CA LYS A 114 -8.63 7.24 -14.76
C LYS A 114 -7.30 7.75 -15.28
N SER A 115 -6.94 7.38 -16.49
CA SER A 115 -5.74 7.89 -17.16
C SER A 115 -5.94 9.33 -17.62
N GLU A 116 -4.85 10.00 -17.97
CA GLU A 116 -4.84 11.40 -18.44
C GLU A 116 -5.72 11.63 -19.68
N ASP A 117 -5.75 10.67 -20.59
CA ASP A 117 -6.57 10.69 -21.81
C ASP A 117 -8.07 10.44 -21.56
N GLY A 118 -8.44 10.19 -20.31
CA GLY A 118 -9.82 9.94 -19.89
C GLY A 118 -10.22 8.46 -19.89
N THR A 119 -9.34 7.54 -20.26
CA THR A 119 -9.60 6.10 -20.20
C THR A 119 -9.74 5.65 -18.74
N VAL A 120 -10.85 4.98 -18.44
CA VAL A 120 -11.09 4.38 -17.13
C VAL A 120 -10.44 3.00 -17.08
N GLN A 121 -9.65 2.74 -16.06
CA GLN A 121 -9.06 1.44 -15.82
C GLN A 121 -10.12 0.52 -15.21
N ASP A 122 -10.78 -0.28 -16.04
CA ASP A 122 -11.85 -1.17 -15.60
C ASP A 122 -11.32 -2.29 -14.68
N HIS A 123 -12.26 -2.98 -14.04
CA HIS A 123 -11.97 -4.13 -13.19
C HIS A 123 -11.19 -5.22 -13.97
N GLY A 124 -10.16 -5.73 -13.35
CA GLY A 124 -9.31 -6.79 -13.87
C GLY A 124 -7.88 -6.61 -13.40
N ALA A 125 -7.14 -7.68 -13.22
CA ALA A 125 -5.81 -7.65 -12.62
C ALA A 125 -5.78 -6.93 -11.25
N ARG A 126 -4.76 -6.10 -11.01
CA ARG A 126 -4.54 -5.42 -9.72
C ARG A 126 -4.43 -3.90 -9.89
N GLN A 127 -4.57 -3.15 -8.79
CA GLN A 127 -4.31 -1.71 -8.70
C GLN A 127 -5.19 -0.84 -9.62
N HIS A 128 -6.43 -1.25 -9.83
CA HIS A 128 -7.39 -0.48 -10.64
C HIS A 128 -8.23 0.52 -9.82
N ALA A 129 -8.05 0.56 -8.50
CA ALA A 129 -8.76 1.49 -7.63
C ALA A 129 -7.88 2.68 -7.22
N SER A 130 -8.50 3.86 -7.16
CA SER A 130 -7.90 5.13 -6.80
C SER A 130 -7.63 5.23 -5.29
N PHE A 131 -6.40 5.49 -4.90
CA PHE A 131 -6.06 5.82 -3.52
C PHE A 131 -6.60 7.19 -3.08
N ALA A 132 -7.03 8.04 -4.01
CA ALA A 132 -7.70 9.29 -3.69
C ALA A 132 -9.20 9.11 -3.40
N SER A 133 -9.81 7.98 -3.79
CA SER A 133 -11.24 7.74 -3.58
C SER A 133 -11.58 7.51 -2.11
N PRO A 134 -12.43 8.37 -1.50
CA PRO A 134 -12.87 8.16 -0.11
C PRO A 134 -13.75 6.91 0.05
N VAL A 135 -14.49 6.52 -0.99
CA VAL A 135 -15.30 5.29 -0.99
C VAL A 135 -14.39 4.07 -0.95
N TYR A 136 -13.38 4.02 -1.81
CA TYR A 136 -12.42 2.92 -1.81
C TYR A 136 -11.68 2.80 -0.48
N ARG A 137 -11.13 3.90 0.04
CA ARG A 137 -10.45 3.92 1.34
C ARG A 137 -11.35 3.39 2.46
N LYS A 138 -12.59 3.86 2.53
CA LYS A 138 -13.56 3.42 3.55
C LYS A 138 -13.77 1.91 3.52
N LEU A 139 -13.96 1.34 2.33
CA LEU A 139 -14.22 -0.10 2.18
C LEU A 139 -12.97 -0.94 2.41
N ALA A 140 -11.82 -0.50 1.91
CA ALA A 140 -10.53 -1.14 2.15
C ALA A 140 -10.19 -1.16 3.65
N TYR A 141 -10.31 -0.04 4.32
CA TYR A 141 -10.00 0.06 5.77
C TYR A 141 -10.95 -0.78 6.62
N ARG A 142 -12.23 -0.88 6.24
CA ARG A 142 -13.18 -1.76 6.91
C ARG A 142 -12.76 -3.23 6.80
N MET A 143 -12.42 -3.70 5.60
CA MET A 143 -11.95 -5.07 5.38
C MET A 143 -10.67 -5.35 6.17
N ILE A 144 -9.69 -4.45 6.13
CA ILE A 144 -8.44 -4.56 6.89
C ILE A 144 -8.71 -4.61 8.40
N GLU A 145 -9.62 -3.79 8.90
CA GLU A 145 -9.96 -3.77 10.32
C GLU A 145 -10.56 -5.11 10.77
N GLU A 146 -11.47 -5.70 9.99
CA GLU A 146 -12.05 -7.01 10.30
C GLU A 146 -10.98 -8.12 10.25
N LEU A 147 -10.11 -8.10 9.25
CA LEU A 147 -9.01 -9.05 9.15
C LEU A 147 -8.04 -8.91 10.33
N ALA A 148 -7.68 -7.68 10.71
CA ALA A 148 -6.79 -7.40 11.83
C ALA A 148 -7.41 -7.76 13.19
N ARG A 149 -8.72 -7.60 13.37
CA ARG A 149 -9.44 -8.09 14.57
C ARG A 149 -9.34 -9.58 14.71
N HIS A 150 -9.45 -10.30 13.59
CA HIS A 150 -9.45 -11.76 13.57
C HIS A 150 -8.05 -12.33 13.84
N TYR A 151 -7.01 -11.79 13.18
CA TYR A 151 -5.66 -12.36 13.19
C TYR A 151 -4.63 -11.57 14.04
N GLY A 152 -4.94 -10.38 14.53
CA GLY A 152 -3.98 -9.51 15.19
C GLY A 152 -3.37 -10.04 16.49
N ASN A 153 -4.04 -11.01 17.14
CA ASN A 153 -3.54 -11.68 18.34
C ASN A 153 -3.12 -13.13 18.09
N ASP A 154 -3.11 -13.58 16.85
CA ASP A 154 -2.73 -14.95 16.50
C ASP A 154 -1.21 -15.05 16.41
N SER A 155 -0.60 -15.86 17.29
CA SER A 155 0.85 -16.07 17.36
C SER A 155 1.45 -16.81 16.16
N ARG A 156 0.61 -17.38 15.31
CA ARG A 156 1.02 -18.00 14.03
C ARG A 156 1.33 -16.96 12.96
N ILE A 157 0.76 -15.75 13.11
CA ILE A 157 1.00 -14.61 12.22
C ILE A 157 2.18 -13.81 12.78
N ILE A 158 3.27 -13.69 12.01
CA ILE A 158 4.48 -12.96 12.44
C ILE A 158 4.49 -11.52 11.98
N GLY A 159 3.74 -11.19 10.93
CA GLY A 159 3.68 -9.84 10.38
C GLY A 159 2.67 -9.69 9.27
N TRP A 160 2.61 -8.46 8.74
CA TRP A 160 1.65 -8.04 7.73
C TRP A 160 2.36 -7.39 6.54
N GLN A 161 1.95 -7.77 5.35
CA GLN A 161 2.29 -7.07 4.12
C GLN A 161 1.09 -6.23 3.67
N LEU A 162 1.29 -4.92 3.55
CA LEU A 162 0.28 -4.01 3.05
C LEU A 162 0.29 -3.99 1.53
N ASP A 163 -0.91 -4.07 0.92
CA ASP A 163 -1.07 -3.97 -0.53
C ASP A 163 -0.16 -4.97 -1.29
N ASN A 164 0.13 -4.67 -2.54
CA ASN A 164 1.13 -5.40 -3.32
C ASN A 164 1.82 -4.44 -4.28
N GLU A 165 3.13 -4.30 -4.12
CA GLU A 165 3.97 -3.48 -5.00
C GLU A 165 3.38 -2.08 -5.24
N PRO A 166 2.99 -1.35 -4.18
CA PRO A 166 2.32 -0.07 -4.34
C PRO A 166 3.23 0.92 -5.06
N ALA A 167 2.69 1.53 -6.11
CA ALA A 167 3.34 2.58 -6.88
C ALA A 167 2.63 3.92 -6.68
N VAL A 168 3.29 5.01 -7.07
CA VAL A 168 2.63 6.32 -7.14
C VAL A 168 1.54 6.25 -8.21
N GLN A 169 0.31 6.54 -7.82
CA GLN A 169 -0.83 6.59 -8.73
C GLN A 169 -0.99 7.98 -9.31
N PHE A 170 -0.79 8.12 -10.63
CA PHE A 170 -1.18 9.31 -11.38
C PHE A 170 -2.61 9.12 -11.88
N ASP A 171 -3.56 9.60 -11.10
CA ASP A 171 -4.98 9.39 -11.29
C ASP A 171 -5.68 10.70 -11.69
N TYR A 172 -6.50 10.65 -12.73
CA TYR A 172 -7.22 11.77 -13.32
C TYR A 172 -8.75 11.65 -13.13
N ASN A 173 -9.19 10.87 -12.14
CA ASN A 173 -10.61 10.83 -11.79
C ASN A 173 -11.02 12.07 -10.97
N GLN A 174 -12.32 12.25 -10.76
CA GLN A 174 -12.86 13.39 -10.03
C GLN A 174 -12.36 13.45 -8.58
N ALA A 175 -12.29 12.31 -7.89
CA ALA A 175 -11.84 12.28 -6.50
C ALA A 175 -10.36 12.70 -6.36
N ALA A 176 -9.52 12.32 -7.34
CA ALA A 176 -8.13 12.75 -7.36
C ALA A 176 -7.99 14.25 -7.62
N GLU A 177 -8.81 14.84 -8.51
CA GLU A 177 -8.80 16.27 -8.76
C GLU A 177 -9.25 17.06 -7.53
N GLU A 178 -10.32 16.64 -6.88
CA GLU A 178 -10.79 17.25 -5.63
C GLU A 178 -9.77 17.17 -4.51
N ALA A 179 -9.17 15.99 -4.31
CA ALA A 179 -8.13 15.78 -3.32
C ALA A 179 -6.85 16.58 -3.61
N PHE A 180 -6.49 16.75 -4.89
CA PHE A 180 -5.37 17.61 -5.28
C PHE A 180 -5.61 19.07 -4.94
N ARG A 181 -6.83 19.58 -5.17
CA ARG A 181 -7.20 20.94 -4.77
C ARG A 181 -7.09 21.14 -3.25
N GLU A 182 -7.56 20.18 -2.46
CA GLU A 182 -7.40 20.25 -0.99
C GLU A 182 -5.92 20.20 -0.56
N PHE A 183 -5.11 19.34 -1.17
CA PHE A 183 -3.67 19.32 -0.95
C PHE A 183 -3.01 20.68 -1.25
N LEU A 184 -3.41 21.34 -2.33
CA LEU A 184 -2.92 22.70 -2.68
C LEU A 184 -3.38 23.76 -1.70
N LYS A 185 -4.65 23.71 -1.27
CA LYS A 185 -5.18 24.62 -0.24
C LYS A 185 -4.35 24.52 1.05
N GLU A 186 -4.14 23.32 1.54
CA GLU A 186 -3.31 23.10 2.73
C GLU A 186 -1.88 23.59 2.52
N LYS A 187 -1.25 23.22 1.40
CA LYS A 187 0.15 23.58 1.08
C LYS A 187 0.38 25.06 0.98
N TYR A 188 -0.56 25.82 0.43
CA TYR A 188 -0.50 27.26 0.21
C TYR A 188 -1.36 28.04 1.21
N HIS A 189 -1.63 27.49 2.39
CA HIS A 189 -2.29 28.13 3.52
C HIS A 189 -3.65 28.76 3.15
N TYR A 190 -4.42 28.11 2.23
CA TYR A 190 -5.68 28.61 1.69
C TYR A 190 -5.54 29.99 1.00
N ASN A 191 -4.34 30.36 0.57
CA ASN A 191 -4.03 31.61 -0.09
C ASN A 191 -3.68 31.41 -1.56
N ILE A 192 -4.61 31.72 -2.47
CA ILE A 192 -4.43 31.53 -3.90
C ILE A 192 -3.30 32.41 -4.48
N GLN A 193 -3.01 33.57 -3.85
CA GLN A 193 -1.94 34.46 -4.28
C GLN A 193 -0.56 33.83 -4.00
N GLU A 194 -0.41 33.09 -2.90
CA GLU A 194 0.81 32.32 -2.63
C GLU A 194 1.03 31.22 -3.68
N LEU A 195 -0.03 30.49 -4.06
CA LEU A 195 0.05 29.52 -5.13
C LEU A 195 0.44 30.19 -6.45
N ASN A 196 -0.22 31.27 -6.83
CA ASN A 196 0.08 32.01 -8.07
C ASN A 196 1.53 32.49 -8.11
N ALA A 197 2.02 33.03 -7.01
CA ALA A 197 3.42 33.46 -6.90
C ALA A 197 4.40 32.28 -7.02
N ALA A 198 4.12 31.15 -6.33
CA ALA A 198 4.96 29.97 -6.34
C ALA A 198 4.99 29.28 -7.71
N TRP A 199 3.90 29.27 -8.44
CA TRP A 199 3.79 28.66 -9.77
C TRP A 199 4.19 29.61 -10.90
N GLY A 200 4.32 30.91 -10.62
CA GLY A 200 4.68 31.91 -11.62
C GLY A 200 3.57 32.13 -12.67
N THR A 201 2.31 32.07 -12.27
CA THR A 201 1.13 32.02 -13.14
C THR A 201 0.86 33.31 -13.92
N ALA A 202 1.55 34.41 -13.60
CA ALA A 202 1.41 35.66 -14.34
C ALA A 202 1.81 35.53 -15.82
N PHE A 203 2.72 34.61 -16.11
CA PHE A 203 3.13 34.30 -17.47
C PHE A 203 2.07 33.42 -18.15
N TRP A 204 1.76 33.64 -19.40
CA TRP A 204 0.71 32.96 -20.18
C TRP A 204 -0.72 33.18 -19.68
N SER A 205 -0.96 34.19 -18.83
CA SER A 205 -2.27 34.45 -18.24
C SER A 205 -2.90 33.29 -17.48
N GLU A 206 -2.08 32.57 -16.75
CA GLU A 206 -2.49 31.38 -15.96
C GLU A 206 -2.91 31.73 -14.53
N VAL A 207 -3.14 33.00 -14.19
CA VAL A 207 -3.48 33.45 -12.84
C VAL A 207 -4.84 32.88 -12.42
N TYR A 208 -4.80 32.09 -11.36
CA TYR A 208 -6.03 31.55 -10.75
C TYR A 208 -6.63 32.56 -9.76
N SER A 209 -7.96 32.70 -9.78
CA SER A 209 -8.71 33.51 -8.80
C SER A 209 -9.16 32.70 -7.58
N ARG A 210 -9.27 31.37 -7.72
CA ARG A 210 -9.68 30.44 -6.69
C ARG A 210 -9.15 29.03 -6.98
N PHE A 211 -9.03 28.18 -5.95
CA PHE A 211 -8.53 26.81 -6.08
C PHE A 211 -9.40 25.90 -6.96
N GLU A 212 -10.69 26.17 -7.03
CA GLU A 212 -11.67 25.38 -7.82
C GLU A 212 -11.42 25.47 -9.33
N GLU A 213 -10.67 26.47 -9.80
CA GLU A 213 -10.28 26.63 -11.21
C GLU A 213 -9.10 25.73 -11.60
N ILE A 214 -8.40 25.19 -10.60
CA ILE A 214 -7.23 24.34 -10.84
C ILE A 214 -7.68 22.94 -11.27
N THR A 215 -7.13 22.45 -12.37
CA THR A 215 -7.29 21.09 -12.88
C THR A 215 -5.99 20.29 -12.69
N LEU A 216 -6.06 18.99 -12.87
CA LEU A 216 -4.85 18.15 -12.90
C LEU A 216 -4.01 18.49 -14.15
N PRO A 217 -2.67 18.50 -14.03
CA PRO A 217 -1.79 18.81 -15.17
C PRO A 217 -1.91 17.72 -16.25
N LYS A 218 -2.02 18.13 -17.52
CA LYS A 218 -2.14 17.22 -18.66
C LYS A 218 -1.05 17.48 -19.68
N THR A 219 -0.48 16.40 -20.25
CA THR A 219 0.57 16.47 -21.27
C THR A 219 0.07 17.03 -22.61
N ALA A 220 -1.26 17.04 -22.84
CA ALA A 220 -1.88 17.66 -24.01
C ALA A 220 -1.80 19.20 -24.01
N GLN A 221 -1.40 19.83 -22.93
CA GLN A 221 -1.12 21.27 -22.87
C GLN A 221 0.16 21.57 -23.64
N MET A 222 0.14 22.62 -24.47
CA MET A 222 1.29 23.01 -25.28
C MET A 222 2.52 23.36 -24.42
N PHE A 223 2.28 24.04 -23.29
CA PHE A 223 3.28 24.33 -22.26
C PHE A 223 2.70 24.01 -20.90
N MET A 224 3.31 23.06 -20.20
CA MET A 224 2.88 22.68 -18.86
C MET A 224 3.59 23.51 -17.81
N ASN A 225 2.87 23.91 -16.77
CA ASN A 225 3.47 24.53 -15.60
C ASN A 225 4.25 23.48 -14.78
N HIS A 226 5.59 23.59 -14.76
CA HIS A 226 6.45 22.62 -14.07
C HIS A 226 6.25 22.58 -12.55
N HIS A 227 5.85 23.68 -11.94
CA HIS A 227 5.52 23.73 -10.51
C HIS A 227 4.22 22.98 -10.22
N GLN A 228 3.21 23.10 -11.07
CA GLN A 228 1.97 22.32 -10.99
C GLN A 228 2.27 20.82 -11.10
N ILE A 229 3.08 20.41 -12.08
CA ILE A 229 3.48 19.01 -12.26
C ILE A 229 4.21 18.49 -11.01
N LEU A 230 5.14 19.28 -10.46
CA LEU A 230 5.87 18.89 -9.26
C LEU A 230 4.93 18.72 -8.06
N ASP A 231 3.97 19.62 -7.90
CA ASP A 231 2.99 19.52 -6.83
C ASP A 231 2.04 18.34 -7.03
N TYR A 232 1.66 18.04 -8.26
CA TYR A 232 0.86 16.85 -8.55
C TYR A 232 1.64 15.55 -8.23
N ARG A 233 2.91 15.47 -8.56
CA ARG A 233 3.77 14.33 -8.18
C ARG A 233 3.88 14.17 -6.66
N ARG A 234 4.06 15.27 -5.94
CA ARG A 234 4.08 15.26 -4.46
C ARG A 234 2.76 14.82 -3.87
N PHE A 235 1.64 15.29 -4.44
CA PHE A 235 0.30 14.86 -4.07
C PHE A 235 0.12 13.37 -4.31
N ALA A 236 0.44 12.87 -5.50
CA ALA A 236 0.30 11.45 -5.85
C ALA A 236 1.13 10.55 -4.91
N ALA A 237 2.38 10.93 -4.61
CA ALA A 237 3.21 10.23 -3.64
C ALA A 237 2.61 10.28 -2.23
N LYS A 238 2.05 11.42 -1.81
CA LYS A 238 1.36 11.57 -0.52
C LYS A 238 0.14 10.65 -0.43
N GLN A 239 -0.69 10.54 -1.49
CA GLN A 239 -1.85 9.66 -1.50
C GLN A 239 -1.48 8.20 -1.26
N THR A 240 -0.42 7.72 -1.93
CA THR A 240 0.08 6.36 -1.73
C THR A 240 0.58 6.16 -0.29
N ASN A 241 1.38 7.08 0.21
CA ASN A 241 1.90 6.99 1.58
C ASN A 241 0.80 7.05 2.64
N ASP A 242 -0.17 7.94 2.49
CA ASP A 242 -1.29 8.07 3.42
C ASP A 242 -2.14 6.79 3.43
N PHE A 243 -2.36 6.18 2.26
CA PHE A 243 -3.11 4.93 2.16
C PHE A 243 -2.40 3.77 2.88
N LEU A 244 -1.08 3.66 2.77
CA LEU A 244 -0.28 2.65 3.47
C LEU A 244 -0.18 2.93 4.97
N ASN A 245 0.09 4.18 5.36
CA ASN A 245 0.19 4.56 6.77
C ASN A 245 -1.12 4.31 7.53
N GLU A 246 -2.26 4.59 6.92
CA GLU A 246 -3.55 4.34 7.56
C GLU A 246 -3.84 2.85 7.73
N GLN A 247 -3.51 2.01 6.72
CA GLN A 247 -3.57 0.56 6.85
C GLN A 247 -2.70 0.07 8.03
N CYS A 248 -1.46 0.57 8.11
CA CYS A 248 -0.55 0.23 9.20
C CYS A 248 -1.15 0.59 10.57
N ARG A 249 -1.69 1.80 10.74
CA ARG A 249 -2.31 2.25 11.98
C ARG A 249 -3.51 1.39 12.37
N LEU A 250 -4.34 1.00 11.40
CA LEU A 250 -5.48 0.12 11.64
C LEU A 250 -5.03 -1.26 12.14
N ILE A 251 -4.05 -1.87 11.49
CA ILE A 251 -3.50 -3.17 11.89
C ILE A 251 -2.89 -3.06 13.30
N LYS A 252 -2.09 -2.05 13.57
CA LYS A 252 -1.44 -1.85 14.87
C LYS A 252 -2.42 -1.62 16.04
N LYS A 253 -3.68 -1.31 15.81
CA LYS A 253 -4.70 -1.31 16.87
C LYS A 253 -4.90 -2.69 17.48
N TYR A 254 -4.81 -3.74 16.67
CA TYR A 254 -5.09 -5.13 17.05
C TYR A 254 -3.85 -6.01 17.11
N ALA A 255 -2.87 -5.77 16.24
CA ALA A 255 -1.67 -6.58 16.04
C ALA A 255 -0.43 -5.94 16.68
N LYS A 256 -0.38 -5.91 18.03
CA LYS A 256 0.69 -5.21 18.78
C LYS A 256 2.05 -5.89 18.67
N ASN A 257 2.08 -7.21 18.47
CA ASN A 257 3.27 -8.04 18.46
C ASN A 257 3.62 -8.57 17.06
N GLN A 258 3.03 -8.01 16.03
CA GLN A 258 3.26 -8.38 14.63
C GLN A 258 3.79 -7.15 13.89
N TRP A 259 4.84 -7.33 13.10
CA TRP A 259 5.38 -6.24 12.29
C TRP A 259 4.52 -5.95 11.06
N VAL A 260 4.69 -4.76 10.49
CA VAL A 260 3.97 -4.32 9.29
C VAL A 260 4.95 -3.74 8.29
N THR A 261 4.89 -4.20 7.06
CA THR A 261 5.70 -3.73 5.93
C THR A 261 4.87 -3.72 4.63
N THR A 262 5.50 -3.36 3.52
CA THR A 262 4.99 -3.54 2.15
C THR A 262 6.15 -3.89 1.22
N ASN A 263 5.86 -4.55 0.09
CA ASN A 263 6.85 -4.99 -0.89
C ASN A 263 6.99 -3.97 -2.02
N TYR A 264 7.75 -2.89 -1.82
CA TYR A 264 8.00 -1.90 -2.89
C TYR A 264 8.73 -2.50 -4.11
N ILE A 265 8.48 -1.94 -5.31
CA ILE A 265 9.34 -2.16 -6.48
C ILE A 265 10.24 -0.94 -6.65
N PRO A 266 11.56 -1.07 -6.42
CA PRO A 266 12.48 0.07 -6.45
C PRO A 266 12.73 0.63 -7.86
N ASP A 267 12.40 -0.10 -8.91
CA ASP A 267 12.65 0.29 -10.30
C ASP A 267 11.53 1.15 -10.92
N TYR A 268 10.36 1.24 -10.23
CA TYR A 268 9.27 2.16 -10.57
C TYR A 268 9.41 3.52 -9.86
N ASP A 269 8.43 4.40 -9.99
CA ASP A 269 8.51 5.74 -9.39
C ASP A 269 8.78 5.66 -7.88
N LYS A 270 9.92 6.21 -7.47
CA LYS A 270 10.48 6.13 -6.12
C LYS A 270 10.03 7.27 -5.22
N GLY A 271 9.22 8.19 -5.73
CA GLY A 271 8.85 9.42 -5.03
C GLY A 271 8.10 9.21 -3.71
N HIS A 272 7.56 8.00 -3.49
CA HIS A 272 6.81 7.65 -2.28
C HIS A 272 7.63 6.83 -1.26
N ILE A 273 8.74 6.18 -1.68
CA ILE A 273 9.56 5.36 -0.79
C ILE A 273 10.14 6.22 0.33
N GLY A 274 9.95 5.80 1.57
CA GLY A 274 10.36 6.55 2.76
C GLY A 274 9.31 7.52 3.32
N GLY A 275 8.18 7.72 2.63
CA GLY A 275 7.03 8.48 3.15
C GLY A 275 6.08 7.65 4.01
N SER A 276 6.15 6.33 3.93
CA SER A 276 5.38 5.39 4.76
C SER A 276 6.03 5.22 6.13
N LYS A 277 5.87 6.23 6.97
CA LYS A 277 6.58 6.39 8.26
C LYS A 277 6.11 5.43 9.35
N ASP A 278 4.92 4.85 9.19
CA ASP A 278 4.31 3.98 10.19
C ASP A 278 4.70 2.49 10.00
N LEU A 279 5.37 2.15 8.89
CA LEU A 279 5.90 0.82 8.66
C LEU A 279 7.07 0.51 9.60
N ASP A 280 7.16 -0.74 10.07
CA ASP A 280 8.24 -1.17 10.95
C ASP A 280 9.59 -1.27 10.22
N PHE A 281 9.56 -1.65 8.94
CA PHE A 281 10.72 -1.68 8.05
C PHE A 281 10.29 -1.60 6.59
N VAL A 282 11.26 -1.38 5.71
CA VAL A 282 11.04 -1.32 4.25
C VAL A 282 11.48 -2.64 3.65
N SER A 283 10.61 -3.25 2.84
CA SER A 283 10.95 -4.41 2.02
C SER A 283 10.74 -4.16 0.53
N TYR A 284 11.40 -4.96 -0.29
CA TYR A 284 11.43 -4.77 -1.73
C TYR A 284 11.18 -6.07 -2.47
N THR A 285 10.38 -6.00 -3.52
CA THR A 285 10.33 -7.03 -4.56
C THR A 285 11.47 -6.79 -5.55
N ARG A 286 12.26 -7.82 -5.80
CA ARG A 286 13.36 -7.77 -6.77
C ARG A 286 13.25 -8.92 -7.76
N TYR A 287 13.02 -8.61 -9.01
CA TYR A 287 13.04 -9.57 -10.09
C TYR A 287 14.47 -9.66 -10.66
N MET A 288 15.05 -10.86 -10.65
CA MET A 288 16.33 -11.10 -11.28
C MET A 288 16.09 -11.42 -12.74
N ALA A 289 16.49 -10.53 -13.65
CA ALA A 289 16.42 -10.81 -15.08
C ALA A 289 17.40 -11.96 -15.44
N VAL A 290 16.95 -12.89 -16.28
CA VAL A 290 17.76 -14.06 -16.72
C VAL A 290 19.11 -13.62 -17.34
N SER A 291 19.16 -12.45 -17.95
CA SER A 291 20.39 -11.85 -18.49
C SER A 291 21.48 -11.60 -17.44
N TYR A 292 21.15 -11.46 -16.17
CA TYR A 292 22.14 -11.28 -15.11
C TYR A 292 22.73 -12.60 -14.59
N THR A 293 22.04 -13.70 -14.77
CA THR A 293 22.54 -15.03 -14.35
C THR A 293 23.59 -15.59 -15.30
N HIS A 294 23.70 -15.07 -16.53
CA HIS A 294 24.63 -15.54 -17.55
C HIS A 294 25.90 -14.69 -17.69
N LEU A 295 25.99 -13.55 -17.00
CA LEU A 295 27.16 -12.65 -17.06
C LEU A 295 28.18 -12.89 -15.95
N ARG A 296 28.03 -13.94 -15.12
CA ARG A 296 28.97 -14.29 -14.03
C ARG A 296 29.33 -15.78 -13.99
N ALA A 297 29.26 -16.44 -15.13
CA ALA A 297 29.85 -17.76 -15.29
C ALA A 297 31.21 -17.65 -15.98
#